data_e9882af721e08658f9b0fec490e0adfa
#
_entry.id   e9882af721e08658f9b0fec490e0adfa
#
_cell.length_a   1.000
_cell.length_b   1.000
_cell.length_c   1.000
_cell.angle_alpha   90.00
_cell.angle_beta   90.00
_cell.angle_gamma   90.00
#
_symmetry.space_group_name_H-M   'P 1'
#
loop_
_entity.id
_entity.type
_entity.pdbx_description
1 polymer ?
#
loop_
_entity_poly.entity_id
_entity_poly.type
_entity_poly.pdbx_seq_one_letter_code
_entity_poly.pdbx_strand_id
1 'polypeptide(L)'
;SVDFFENDKILLVEQELGSRATLLVLRLLARIYHKGYFCRWGKDECLLFTRRLPEGCTADYVQQVVDALLERGFFSKVQYERFGILTSESIQGHYFEAAQRRKRVEVRADYLLIEISKYKNLYVDGSNVGISTENVDMKTGNVNMKSQSKAEESKAEQKNEKDSSSFCSPEKKRIFA
;
A
#
# COMPACT_ATOMS: atom_id res chain seq x y z
N SER A 1 13.88 -2.27 15.13
CA SER A 1 14.62 -3.39 15.68
C SER A 1 16.06 -2.95 15.91
N VAL A 2 16.61 -3.23 17.07
CA VAL A 2 18.02 -2.97 17.41
C VAL A 2 18.96 -3.77 16.50
N ASP A 3 18.47 -4.89 15.98
CA ASP A 3 19.22 -5.86 15.18
C ASP A 3 19.37 -5.49 13.69
N PHE A 4 18.99 -4.28 13.30
CA PHE A 4 19.09 -3.84 11.90
C PHE A 4 20.54 -3.87 11.40
N PHE A 5 21.47 -3.36 12.20
CA PHE A 5 22.89 -3.29 11.84
C PHE A 5 23.63 -4.63 11.97
N GLU A 6 23.04 -5.61 12.67
CA GLU A 6 23.55 -6.97 12.82
C GLU A 6 22.92 -7.94 11.81
N ASN A 7 22.14 -7.43 10.85
CA ASN A 7 21.50 -8.27 9.85
C ASN A 7 22.51 -8.68 8.78
N ASP A 8 22.86 -9.96 8.73
CA ASP A 8 23.84 -10.54 7.80
C ASP A 8 23.60 -10.14 6.34
N LYS A 9 22.32 -10.06 5.93
CA LYS A 9 21.96 -9.70 4.55
C LYS A 9 22.35 -8.25 4.24
N ILE A 10 22.21 -7.35 5.19
CA ILE A 10 22.58 -5.94 5.06
C ILE A 10 24.10 -5.82 5.09
N LEU A 11 24.76 -6.50 6.03
CA LEU A 11 26.22 -6.49 6.15
C LEU A 11 26.90 -7.00 4.88
N LEU A 12 26.37 -8.05 4.27
CA LEU A 12 26.88 -8.59 3.00
C LEU A 12 26.71 -7.59 1.85
N VAL A 13 25.56 -6.89 1.78
CA VAL A 13 25.34 -5.84 0.78
C VAL A 13 26.26 -4.64 1.01
N GLU A 14 26.48 -4.26 2.28
CA GLU A 14 27.43 -3.20 2.63
C GLU A 14 28.87 -3.56 2.25
N GLN A 15 29.28 -4.80 2.49
CA GLN A 15 30.62 -5.28 2.13
C GLN A 15 30.83 -5.23 0.61
N GLU A 16 29.81 -5.53 -0.17
CA GLU A 16 29.89 -5.58 -1.64
C GLU A 16 29.79 -4.18 -2.28
N LEU A 17 28.86 -3.36 -1.81
CA LEU A 17 28.49 -2.10 -2.44
C LEU A 17 28.90 -0.85 -1.62
N GLY A 18 29.54 -1.06 -0.48
CA GLY A 18 30.06 -0.01 0.39
C GLY A 18 29.02 0.53 1.39
N SER A 19 29.50 1.31 2.37
CA SER A 19 28.71 1.78 3.53
C SER A 19 27.48 2.63 3.16
N ARG A 20 27.48 3.27 2.00
CA ARG A 20 26.31 4.00 1.50
C ARG A 20 25.10 3.09 1.27
N ALA A 21 25.32 1.80 1.03
CA ALA A 21 24.23 0.84 0.87
C ALA A 21 23.38 0.72 2.14
N THR A 22 23.99 0.70 3.33
CA THR A 22 23.27 0.64 4.61
C THR A 22 22.36 1.85 4.81
N LEU A 23 22.85 3.07 4.52
CA LEU A 23 22.01 4.27 4.56
C LEU A 23 20.83 4.19 3.58
N LEU A 24 21.08 3.62 2.40
CA LEU A 24 20.05 3.45 1.36
C LEU A 24 18.98 2.46 1.83
N VAL A 25 19.36 1.33 2.44
CA VAL A 25 18.43 0.37 3.04
C VAL A 25 17.58 1.02 4.11
N LEU A 26 18.15 1.82 5.00
CA LEU A 26 17.39 2.57 6.01
C LEU A 26 16.36 3.50 5.39
N ARG A 27 16.73 4.23 4.35
CA ARG A 27 15.80 5.12 3.63
C ARG A 27 14.70 4.35 2.88
N LEU A 28 15.01 3.17 2.33
CA LEU A 28 14.02 2.27 1.73
C LEU A 28 13.01 1.79 2.78
N LEU A 29 13.48 1.31 3.91
CA LEU A 29 12.61 0.89 5.01
C LEU A 29 11.75 2.04 5.53
N ALA A 30 12.32 3.22 5.72
CA ALA A 30 11.55 4.40 6.12
C ALA A 30 10.45 4.73 5.10
N ARG A 31 10.74 4.63 3.79
CA ARG A 31 9.75 4.81 2.73
C ARG A 31 8.66 3.73 2.77
N ILE A 32 9.03 2.46 2.98
CA ILE A 32 8.07 1.35 3.07
C ILE A 32 7.13 1.58 4.25
N TYR A 33 7.67 1.78 5.45
CA TYR A 33 6.85 1.97 6.66
C TYR A 33 6.02 3.26 6.65
N HIS A 34 6.46 4.29 5.95
CA HIS A 34 5.66 5.49 5.72
C HIS A 34 4.42 5.20 4.86
N LYS A 35 4.53 4.31 3.88
CA LYS A 35 3.44 3.90 2.99
C LYS A 35 2.60 2.75 3.56
N GLY A 36 3.16 1.95 4.45
CA GLY A 36 2.51 0.79 5.03
C GLY A 36 3.47 -0.39 5.20
N TYR A 37 3.11 -1.54 4.66
CA TYR A 37 3.88 -2.79 4.73
C TYR A 37 4.56 -3.17 3.40
N PHE A 38 4.42 -2.34 2.38
CA PHE A 38 5.09 -2.49 1.08
C PHE A 38 5.27 -1.12 0.42
N CYS A 39 6.13 -1.05 -0.59
CA CYS A 39 6.14 0.06 -1.54
C CYS A 39 6.31 -0.45 -2.97
N ARG A 40 5.67 0.22 -3.91
CA ARG A 40 5.91 -0.03 -5.34
C ARG A 40 7.34 0.35 -5.69
N TRP A 41 7.95 -0.45 -6.54
CA TRP A 41 9.30 -0.26 -7.00
C TRP A 41 9.42 -0.60 -8.48
N GLY A 42 9.90 0.35 -9.24
CA GLY A 42 10.17 0.27 -10.65
C GLY A 42 11.12 1.38 -11.04
N LYS A 43 11.35 1.56 -12.33
CA LYS A 43 12.31 2.54 -12.86
C LYS A 43 12.01 3.97 -12.39
N ASP A 44 10.76 4.37 -12.44
CA ASP A 44 10.34 5.73 -12.06
C ASP A 44 10.46 5.95 -10.55
N GLU A 45 10.05 4.94 -9.75
CA GLU A 45 10.19 4.99 -8.29
C GLU A 45 11.65 5.07 -7.87
N CYS A 46 12.54 4.34 -8.55
CA CYS A 46 13.98 4.40 -8.34
C CYS A 46 14.53 5.81 -8.63
N LEU A 47 14.19 6.40 -9.78
CA LEU A 47 14.59 7.76 -10.15
C LEU A 47 14.10 8.80 -9.13
N LEU A 48 12.82 8.73 -8.73
CA LEU A 48 12.25 9.64 -7.73
C LEU A 48 12.87 9.47 -6.35
N PHE A 49 13.26 8.25 -6.00
CA PHE A 49 13.93 7.95 -4.75
C PHE A 49 15.35 8.53 -4.73
N THR A 50 16.08 8.37 -5.82
CA THR A 50 17.46 8.88 -5.98
C THR A 50 17.55 10.38 -5.76
N ARG A 51 16.56 11.17 -6.20
CA ARG A 51 16.53 12.63 -5.99
C ARG A 51 16.56 13.05 -4.52
N ARG A 52 16.24 12.16 -3.60
CA ARG A 52 16.23 12.43 -2.15
C ARG A 52 17.46 11.88 -1.42
N LEU A 53 18.41 11.33 -2.16
CA LEU A 53 19.64 10.77 -1.63
C LEU A 53 20.77 11.79 -1.68
N PRO A 54 21.83 11.60 -0.86
CA PRO A 54 23.06 12.39 -0.97
C PRO A 54 23.69 12.28 -2.36
N GLU A 55 24.52 13.26 -2.68
CA GLU A 55 25.33 13.24 -3.90
C GLU A 55 26.12 11.95 -4.05
N GLY A 56 26.23 11.47 -5.30
CA GLY A 56 26.94 10.24 -5.64
C GLY A 56 26.10 8.96 -5.57
N CYS A 57 24.82 9.04 -5.19
CA CYS A 57 23.88 7.91 -5.31
C CYS A 57 23.15 8.00 -6.65
N THR A 58 23.64 7.29 -7.66
CA THR A 58 22.97 7.21 -8.97
C THR A 58 21.79 6.22 -8.92
N ALA A 59 20.88 6.32 -9.90
CA ALA A 59 19.76 5.38 -10.01
C ALA A 59 20.26 3.94 -10.22
N ASP A 60 21.34 3.76 -10.99
CA ASP A 60 21.94 2.45 -11.21
C ASP A 60 22.50 1.85 -9.92
N TYR A 61 23.17 2.68 -9.11
CA TYR A 61 23.66 2.23 -7.80
C TYR A 61 22.51 1.84 -6.86
N VAL A 62 21.44 2.63 -6.84
CA VAL A 62 20.25 2.32 -6.05
C VAL A 62 19.64 1.00 -6.50
N GLN A 63 19.54 0.77 -7.80
CA GLN A 63 18.99 -0.48 -8.33
C GLN A 63 19.91 -1.67 -8.00
N GLN A 64 21.22 -1.53 -8.11
CA GLN A 64 22.17 -2.59 -7.70
C GLN A 64 22.00 -2.99 -6.23
N VAL A 65 21.79 -2.01 -5.33
CA VAL A 65 21.51 -2.31 -3.92
C VAL A 65 20.20 -3.05 -3.75
N VAL A 66 19.15 -2.65 -4.47
CA VAL A 66 17.85 -3.34 -4.42
C VAL A 66 17.95 -4.76 -4.94
N ASP A 67 18.66 -4.98 -6.05
CA ASP A 67 18.87 -6.30 -6.65
C ASP A 67 19.65 -7.21 -5.69
N ALA A 68 20.72 -6.71 -5.09
CA ALA A 68 21.49 -7.44 -4.08
C ALA A 68 20.65 -7.83 -2.85
N LEU A 69 19.72 -6.95 -2.41
CA LEU A 69 18.78 -7.23 -1.32
C LEU A 69 17.74 -8.30 -1.71
N LEU A 70 17.27 -8.29 -2.96
CA LEU A 70 16.36 -9.30 -3.49
C LEU A 70 17.04 -10.66 -3.59
N GLU A 71 18.26 -10.72 -4.10
CA GLU A 71 19.05 -11.96 -4.21
C GLU A 71 19.31 -12.60 -2.85
N ARG A 72 19.58 -11.79 -1.83
CA ARG A 72 19.80 -12.27 -0.45
C ARG A 72 18.51 -12.51 0.33
N GLY A 73 17.33 -12.33 -0.30
CA GLY A 73 16.03 -12.55 0.34
C GLY A 73 15.75 -11.60 1.48
N PHE A 74 16.29 -10.37 1.45
CA PHE A 74 15.88 -9.31 2.35
C PHE A 74 14.49 -8.79 1.97
N PHE A 75 14.24 -8.65 0.67
CA PHE A 75 12.92 -8.47 0.09
C PHE A 75 12.46 -9.76 -0.60
N SER A 76 11.15 -9.97 -0.68
CA SER A 76 10.56 -11.10 -1.39
C SER A 76 10.71 -10.92 -2.90
N LYS A 77 11.50 -11.78 -3.52
CA LYS A 77 11.69 -11.80 -4.98
C LYS A 77 10.39 -12.10 -5.72
N VAL A 78 9.57 -13.01 -5.18
CA VAL A 78 8.27 -13.38 -5.77
C VAL A 78 7.34 -12.17 -5.83
N GLN A 79 7.25 -11.38 -4.75
CA GLN A 79 6.40 -10.19 -4.72
C GLN A 79 6.94 -9.09 -5.63
N TYR A 80 8.25 -8.98 -5.75
CA TYR A 80 8.87 -8.03 -6.66
C TYR A 80 8.60 -8.38 -8.13
N GLU A 81 8.83 -9.63 -8.53
CA GLU A 81 8.62 -10.09 -9.91
C GLU A 81 7.14 -10.06 -10.33
N ARG A 82 6.24 -10.42 -9.41
CA ARG A 82 4.81 -10.53 -9.70
C ARG A 82 4.08 -9.19 -9.67
N PHE A 83 4.44 -8.31 -8.75
CA PHE A 83 3.67 -7.09 -8.48
C PHE A 83 4.50 -5.80 -8.51
N GLY A 84 5.81 -5.88 -8.69
CA GLY A 84 6.70 -4.72 -8.66
C GLY A 84 6.71 -4.03 -7.30
N ILE A 85 6.71 -4.79 -6.20
CA ILE A 85 6.71 -4.25 -4.84
C ILE A 85 7.87 -4.75 -4.01
N LEU A 86 8.38 -3.90 -3.13
CA LEU A 86 9.35 -4.24 -2.09
C LEU A 86 8.59 -4.48 -0.78
N THR A 87 8.68 -5.72 -0.29
CA THR A 87 8.14 -6.18 0.99
C THR A 87 8.85 -7.46 1.42
N SER A 88 8.67 -7.87 2.66
CA SER A 88 9.08 -9.19 3.18
C SER A 88 8.22 -9.59 4.37
N GLU A 89 8.26 -10.85 4.78
CA GLU A 89 7.56 -11.35 5.96
C GLU A 89 7.91 -10.55 7.22
N SER A 90 9.20 -10.26 7.42
CA SER A 90 9.68 -9.47 8.54
C SER A 90 9.13 -8.03 8.53
N ILE A 91 9.12 -7.39 7.37
CA ILE A 91 8.57 -6.04 7.20
C ILE A 91 7.08 -6.03 7.53
N GLN A 92 6.33 -7.00 7.01
CA GLN A 92 4.90 -7.13 7.28
C GLN A 92 4.62 -7.39 8.75
N GLY A 93 5.36 -8.31 9.38
CA GLY A 93 5.21 -8.62 10.80
C GLY A 93 5.42 -7.39 11.67
N HIS A 94 6.54 -6.69 11.49
CA HIS A 94 6.84 -5.46 12.24
C HIS A 94 5.80 -4.35 12.02
N TYR A 95 5.34 -4.17 10.77
CA TYR A 95 4.34 -3.15 10.49
C TYR A 95 3.01 -3.47 11.16
N PHE A 96 2.52 -4.71 11.05
CA PHE A 96 1.22 -5.09 11.62
C PHE A 96 1.26 -5.09 13.15
N GLU A 97 2.36 -5.48 13.77
CA GLU A 97 2.56 -5.35 15.22
C GLU A 97 2.51 -3.88 15.66
N ALA A 98 3.23 -2.99 14.98
CA ALA A 98 3.19 -1.58 15.29
C ALA A 98 1.82 -0.93 15.03
N ALA A 99 1.08 -1.46 14.05
CA ALA A 99 -0.24 -0.97 13.66
C ALA A 99 -1.40 -1.50 14.49
N GLN A 100 -1.19 -2.41 15.45
CA GLN A 100 -2.26 -3.02 16.27
C GLN A 100 -3.15 -1.99 17.00
N ARG A 101 -2.60 -0.84 17.35
CA ARG A 101 -3.36 0.25 18.01
C ARG A 101 -4.25 1.03 17.06
N ARG A 102 -4.13 0.84 15.75
CA ARG A 102 -4.98 1.50 14.76
C ARG A 102 -6.35 0.82 14.72
N LYS A 103 -7.41 1.60 14.53
CA LYS A 103 -8.78 1.05 14.45
C LYS A 103 -8.98 0.15 13.22
N ARG A 104 -8.33 0.49 12.11
CA ARG A 104 -8.45 -0.22 10.85
C ARG A 104 -7.16 -0.11 10.04
N VAL A 105 -6.71 -1.22 9.50
CA VAL A 105 -5.58 -1.30 8.56
C VAL A 105 -6.03 -2.11 7.35
N GLU A 106 -6.05 -1.50 6.20
CA GLU A 106 -6.41 -2.17 4.95
C GLU A 106 -5.20 -2.90 4.38
N VAL A 107 -5.42 -4.13 3.97
CA VAL A 107 -4.39 -4.99 3.38
C VAL A 107 -4.94 -5.67 2.12
N ARG A 108 -4.05 -5.96 1.19
CA ARG A 108 -4.37 -6.69 -0.03
C ARG A 108 -3.95 -8.14 0.12
N ALA A 109 -4.87 -9.07 -0.14
CA ALA A 109 -4.60 -10.51 -0.05
C ALA A 109 -3.37 -10.92 -0.88
N ASP A 110 -3.27 -10.43 -2.11
CA ASP A 110 -2.18 -10.75 -3.04
C ASP A 110 -0.78 -10.36 -2.55
N TYR A 111 -0.69 -9.36 -1.67
CA TYR A 111 0.59 -8.82 -1.18
C TYR A 111 1.04 -9.44 0.14
N LEU A 112 0.15 -10.21 0.79
CA LEU A 112 0.45 -10.83 2.07
C LEU A 112 1.43 -12.00 1.93
N LEU A 113 2.39 -12.06 2.83
CA LEU A 113 3.39 -13.13 2.97
C LEU A 113 3.25 -13.87 4.30
N ILE A 114 2.53 -13.29 5.25
CA ILE A 114 2.35 -13.84 6.60
C ILE A 114 0.88 -14.09 6.89
N GLU A 115 0.62 -15.01 7.80
CA GLU A 115 -0.70 -15.24 8.33
C GLU A 115 -1.13 -14.06 9.22
N ILE A 116 -2.33 -13.56 8.97
CA ILE A 116 -2.84 -12.33 9.60
C ILE A 116 -3.99 -12.58 10.57
N SER A 117 -4.39 -13.85 10.83
CA SER A 117 -5.48 -14.24 11.74
C SER A 117 -5.30 -13.69 13.16
N LYS A 118 -4.05 -13.54 13.62
CA LYS A 118 -3.72 -12.97 14.94
C LYS A 118 -3.97 -11.45 15.07
N TYR A 119 -4.20 -10.74 13.95
CA TYR A 119 -4.40 -9.30 13.97
C TYR A 119 -5.87 -8.96 13.75
N LYS A 120 -6.54 -8.48 14.78
CA LYS A 120 -8.00 -8.21 14.78
C LYS A 120 -8.41 -6.97 13.98
N ASN A 121 -7.47 -6.09 13.67
CA ASN A 121 -7.73 -4.80 13.03
C ASN A 121 -7.37 -4.76 11.54
N LEU A 122 -7.04 -5.91 10.93
CA LEU A 122 -6.73 -6.02 9.52
C LEU A 122 -7.98 -6.33 8.71
N TYR A 123 -8.14 -5.63 7.61
CA TYR A 123 -9.24 -5.77 6.66
C TYR A 123 -8.67 -6.10 5.29
N VAL A 124 -8.89 -7.32 4.83
CA VAL A 124 -8.44 -7.78 3.51
C VAL A 124 -9.48 -7.42 2.48
N ASP A 125 -9.09 -6.66 1.47
CA ASP A 125 -9.97 -6.23 0.36
C ASP A 125 -11.37 -5.77 0.82
N GLY A 126 -11.41 -5.07 1.96
CA GLY A 126 -12.63 -4.52 2.55
C GLY A 126 -13.35 -5.40 3.59
N SER A 127 -12.97 -6.66 3.74
CA SER A 127 -13.55 -7.60 4.72
C SER A 127 -12.66 -7.72 5.97
N ASN A 128 -13.28 -7.79 7.17
CA ASN A 128 -12.51 -7.97 8.42
C ASN A 128 -12.09 -9.43 8.59
N VAL A 129 -10.80 -9.70 8.68
CA VAL A 129 -10.25 -11.05 8.86
C VAL A 129 -10.29 -11.52 10.32
N GLY A 130 -10.45 -10.59 11.26
CA GLY A 130 -10.48 -10.89 12.70
C GLY A 130 -11.82 -11.43 13.24
N ILE A 131 -12.83 -11.58 12.38
CA ILE A 131 -14.08 -12.24 12.75
C ILE A 131 -14.00 -13.70 12.29
N SER A 132 -13.44 -14.54 13.14
CA SER A 132 -13.63 -15.99 13.02
C SER A 132 -15.13 -16.26 13.03
N THR A 133 -15.65 -16.79 11.96
CA THR A 133 -16.98 -17.39 11.90
C THR A 133 -16.97 -18.69 12.71
N GLU A 134 -16.93 -18.58 14.03
CA GLU A 134 -17.40 -19.62 14.92
C GLU A 134 -18.72 -19.12 15.47
N ASN A 135 -19.79 -19.58 14.85
CA ASN A 135 -21.15 -19.82 15.31
C ASN A 135 -22.14 -19.56 14.16
N VAL A 136 -22.18 -20.48 13.22
CA VAL A 136 -23.41 -20.74 12.50
C VAL A 136 -24.09 -21.90 13.21
N ASP A 137 -24.77 -21.60 14.30
CA ASP A 137 -25.80 -22.51 14.80
C ASP A 137 -26.89 -22.64 13.74
N MET A 138 -26.93 -23.83 13.15
CA MET A 138 -28.07 -24.31 12.41
C MET A 138 -29.30 -24.30 13.34
N LYS A 139 -30.16 -23.34 13.18
CA LYS A 139 -31.58 -23.48 13.50
C LYS A 139 -32.39 -23.51 12.22
N THR A 140 -32.57 -24.73 11.75
CA THR A 140 -33.72 -25.16 10.94
C THR A 140 -35.03 -24.72 11.60
N GLY A 141 -35.90 -24.07 10.87
CA GLY A 141 -37.26 -23.93 11.35
C GLY A 141 -38.10 -22.84 10.69
N ASN A 142 -38.65 -23.18 9.63
CA ASN A 142 -40.09 -23.11 9.26
C ASN A 142 -40.56 -21.97 8.35
N VAL A 143 -40.99 -22.45 7.28
CA VAL A 143 -41.81 -21.83 6.21
C VAL A 143 -43.03 -21.12 6.79
N ASN A 144 -43.28 -19.88 6.36
CA ASN A 144 -44.63 -19.50 6.02
C ASN A 144 -44.67 -18.42 4.94
N MET A 145 -45.18 -18.84 3.81
CA MET A 145 -45.68 -17.98 2.74
C MET A 145 -46.86 -17.13 3.22
N LYS A 146 -46.82 -15.84 2.94
CA LYS A 146 -48.04 -15.12 2.55
C LYS A 146 -47.67 -13.96 1.63
N SER A 147 -48.11 -14.19 0.40
CA SER A 147 -48.29 -13.20 -0.65
C SER A 147 -49.31 -12.13 -0.23
N GLN A 148 -49.03 -10.87 -0.53
CA GLN A 148 -50.07 -10.00 -1.13
C GLN A 148 -49.41 -8.77 -1.78
N SER A 149 -49.69 -8.69 -3.03
CA SER A 149 -49.53 -7.58 -3.96
C SER A 149 -50.35 -6.33 -3.56
N LYS A 150 -49.82 -5.14 -3.81
CA LYS A 150 -50.58 -4.06 -4.46
C LYS A 150 -49.65 -2.98 -5.02
N ALA A 151 -49.88 -2.76 -6.28
CA ALA A 151 -49.37 -1.65 -7.07
C ALA A 151 -50.16 -0.34 -6.75
N GLU A 152 -49.57 0.79 -7.12
CA GLU A 152 -50.13 2.01 -7.70
C GLU A 152 -49.05 3.10 -7.56
N GLU A 153 -48.45 3.53 -8.59
CA GLU A 153 -48.75 4.40 -9.74
C GLU A 153 -48.75 5.90 -9.40
N SER A 154 -47.92 6.59 -10.19
CA SER A 154 -47.98 7.96 -10.76
C SER A 154 -47.81 9.16 -9.81
N LYS A 155 -46.98 10.11 -10.14
CA LYS A 155 -47.01 11.11 -11.21
C LYS A 155 -45.78 12.01 -11.21
N ALA A 156 -45.30 12.22 -12.37
CA ALA A 156 -44.58 13.28 -12.98
C ALA A 156 -45.00 14.74 -12.63
N GLU A 157 -44.04 15.65 -12.74
CA GLU A 157 -44.04 16.98 -13.39
C GLU A 157 -42.78 17.73 -12.96
N GLN A 158 -41.86 17.99 -13.81
CA GLN A 158 -41.59 19.00 -14.85
C GLN A 158 -41.54 20.45 -14.34
N LYS A 159 -40.49 21.12 -14.87
CA LYS A 159 -40.26 22.56 -15.13
C LYS A 159 -39.41 23.26 -14.05
N ASN A 160 -38.45 24.11 -14.38
CA ASN A 160 -38.03 24.88 -15.58
C ASN A 160 -36.60 25.37 -15.34
N GLU A 161 -35.71 25.30 -16.29
CA GLU A 161 -35.10 26.36 -17.09
C GLU A 161 -35.05 27.78 -16.49
N LYS A 162 -33.86 28.34 -16.47
CA LYS A 162 -33.36 29.55 -17.15
C LYS A 162 -32.07 30.01 -16.51
N ASP A 163 -31.02 30.01 -17.29
CA ASP A 163 -30.43 31.14 -18.02
C ASP A 163 -29.71 32.13 -17.10
N SER A 164 -28.51 32.45 -17.31
CA SER A 164 -27.80 33.10 -18.36
C SER A 164 -26.41 33.49 -17.86
N SER A 165 -25.45 33.17 -18.67
CA SER A 165 -24.55 34.04 -19.39
C SER A 165 -23.54 34.85 -18.59
N SER A 166 -22.32 34.54 -19.02
CA SER A 166 -21.43 35.46 -19.71
C SER A 166 -20.51 36.28 -18.80
N PHE A 167 -19.25 36.19 -19.02
CA PHE A 167 -18.41 37.14 -19.72
C PHE A 167 -16.94 36.94 -19.37
N CYS A 168 -16.19 36.40 -20.32
CA CYS A 168 -15.11 37.05 -21.05
C CYS A 168 -13.86 37.50 -20.29
N SER A 169 -12.78 36.91 -20.73
CA SER A 169 -11.37 37.34 -20.69
C SER A 169 -11.19 38.85 -21.08
N PRO A 170 -9.99 39.44 -21.20
CA PRO A 170 -8.65 38.86 -21.30
C PRO A 170 -7.48 39.67 -20.65
N GLU A 171 -6.28 39.06 -20.78
CA GLU A 171 -4.96 39.70 -20.97
C GLU A 171 -4.51 40.90 -20.15
N LYS A 172 -3.33 40.76 -19.56
CA LYS A 172 -2.24 41.73 -19.82
C LYS A 172 -0.86 41.14 -19.51
N LYS A 173 -0.12 41.02 -20.60
CA LYS A 173 1.34 41.05 -20.68
C LYS A 173 1.90 42.21 -19.86
N ARG A 174 2.99 42.02 -19.14
CA ARG A 174 4.07 43.04 -19.06
C ARG A 174 5.40 42.35 -18.89
N ILE A 175 6.15 42.45 -19.96
CA ILE A 175 7.60 42.50 -20.13
C ILE A 175 8.13 43.75 -19.46
N PHE A 176 9.31 43.66 -18.84
CA PHE A 176 10.42 44.63 -18.72
C PHE A 176 11.31 44.15 -17.55
N ALA A 177 12.50 43.99 -17.69
CA ALA A 177 13.78 44.35 -18.23
C ALA A 177 14.80 43.54 -17.41
#